data_b79a069519ca827e2c4b7e18764ed461
#
_entry.id   b79a069519ca827e2c4b7e18764ed461
#
_cell.length_a   1.000
_cell.length_b   1.000
_cell.length_c   1.000
_cell.angle_alpha   90.00
_cell.angle_beta   90.00
_cell.angle_gamma   90.00
#
_symmetry.space_group_name_H-M   'P 1'
#
loop_
_entity.id
_entity.type
_entity.pdbx_description
1 polymer ?
#
loop_
_entity_poly.entity_id
_entity_poly.type
_entity_poly.pdbx_seq_one_letter_code
_entity_poly.pdbx_strand_id
1 'polypeptide(L)'
;MVQLIKPKLTTFGNEKVKEEVKSQIPTDPKGIKEYLEIIPNPVGYRMLVRPWSGQAKTKGGLLLSDETQDKIQMTTVVGLVVKMGDLCYEDKEKFPKGPWCKEGEFVVYCRYAGSRFQTKYGEHRILNDDEIIATIDKPEDILHLY
;
A
#
# COMPACT_ATOMS: atom_id res chain seq x y z
N MET A 1 -20.10 -12.87 17.07
CA MET A 1 -20.15 -13.03 16.53
C MET A 1 -20.54 -13.51 15.56
N VAL A 2 -20.83 -13.66 15.19
CA VAL A 2 -21.04 -14.26 14.26
C VAL A 2 -21.64 -13.77 13.27
N GLN A 3 -22.13 -13.26 13.24
CA GLN A 3 -22.65 -12.85 12.43
C GLN A 3 -22.27 -12.42 11.39
N LEU A 4 -21.90 -12.36 11.41
CA LEU A 4 -21.39 -11.84 10.49
C LEU A 4 -21.44 -12.34 9.27
N ILE A 5 -21.79 -13.17 9.10
CA ILE A 5 -21.49 -13.78 7.94
C ILE A 5 -22.52 -13.80 6.94
N LYS A 6 -23.74 -14.05 7.27
CA LYS A 6 -24.72 -14.28 6.35
C LYS A 6 -25.19 -13.15 5.60
N PRO A 7 -25.20 -11.99 6.04
CA PRO A 7 -25.82 -10.92 5.29
C PRO A 7 -25.15 -10.56 4.00
N LYS A 8 -23.94 -10.93 3.84
CA LYS A 8 -23.26 -10.53 2.65
C LYS A 8 -23.84 -11.10 1.40
N LEU A 9 -24.58 -12.15 1.50
CA LEU A 9 -25.18 -12.73 0.32
C LEU A 9 -26.30 -11.89 -0.26
N THR A 10 -26.96 -11.12 0.57
CA THR A 10 -28.09 -10.35 0.13
C THR A 10 -27.75 -8.95 -0.29
N THR A 11 -26.58 -8.49 0.05
CA THR A 11 -26.21 -7.12 -0.22
C THR A 11 -24.95 -7.01 -1.02
N PHE A 12 -24.56 -8.08 -1.70
CA PHE A 12 -23.24 -8.07 -2.30
C PHE A 12 -23.03 -6.99 -3.34
N GLY A 13 -24.07 -6.51 -4.00
CA GLY A 13 -23.92 -5.38 -4.90
C GLY A 13 -23.49 -4.11 -4.19
N ASN A 14 -24.14 -3.83 -3.08
CA ASN A 14 -23.80 -2.65 -2.30
C ASN A 14 -22.46 -2.81 -1.60
N GLU A 15 -22.16 -4.01 -1.19
CA GLU A 15 -20.86 -4.27 -0.58
C GLU A 15 -19.73 -4.02 -1.54
N LYS A 16 -19.89 -4.39 -2.79
CA LYS A 16 -18.87 -4.12 -3.79
C LYS A 16 -18.62 -2.64 -3.92
N VAL A 17 -19.65 -1.85 -4.01
CA VAL A 17 -19.51 -0.40 -4.13
C VAL A 17 -18.79 0.15 -2.92
N LYS A 18 -19.12 -0.31 -1.73
CA LYS A 18 -18.46 0.13 -0.51
C LYS A 18 -16.99 -0.25 -0.48
N GLU A 19 -16.69 -1.45 -0.93
CA GLU A 19 -15.30 -1.89 -0.98
C GLU A 19 -14.49 -1.09 -1.99
N GLU A 20 -15.07 -0.79 -3.14
CA GLU A 20 -14.40 0.04 -4.12
C GLU A 20 -14.03 1.39 -3.55
N VAL A 21 -14.95 2.02 -2.84
CA VAL A 21 -14.68 3.31 -2.23
C VAL A 21 -13.57 3.20 -1.19
N LYS A 22 -13.51 2.10 -0.48
CA LYS A 22 -12.53 1.92 0.59
C LYS A 22 -11.20 1.39 0.12
N SER A 23 -11.08 1.03 -1.16
CA SER A 23 -9.82 0.50 -1.66
C SER A 23 -8.70 1.52 -1.70
N GLN A 24 -9.01 2.79 -1.57
CA GLN A 24 -8.03 3.86 -1.58
C GLN A 24 -7.81 4.40 -0.17
N ILE A 25 -6.63 4.98 0.03
CA ILE A 25 -6.34 5.60 1.31
C ILE A 25 -7.21 6.84 1.46
N PRO A 26 -7.92 6.96 2.58
CA PRO A 26 -8.76 8.14 2.81
C PRO A 26 -7.92 9.43 2.87
N THR A 27 -8.52 10.54 2.51
CA THR A 27 -7.85 11.83 2.52
C THR A 27 -8.28 12.71 3.68
N ASP A 28 -9.42 12.44 4.29
CA ASP A 28 -9.89 13.23 5.42
C ASP A 28 -9.24 12.75 6.73
N PRO A 29 -9.06 13.64 7.71
CA PRO A 29 -8.35 13.27 8.95
C PRO A 29 -8.97 12.10 9.70
N LYS A 30 -10.28 12.02 9.74
CA LYS A 30 -10.96 10.92 10.42
C LYS A 30 -10.74 9.60 9.68
N GLY A 31 -10.83 9.62 8.37
CA GLY A 31 -10.59 8.43 7.56
C GLY A 31 -9.15 7.96 7.65
N ILE A 32 -8.20 8.88 7.66
CA ILE A 32 -6.79 8.55 7.81
C ILE A 32 -6.55 7.87 9.16
N LYS A 33 -7.15 8.40 10.22
CA LYS A 33 -7.00 7.80 11.54
C LYS A 33 -7.56 6.39 11.58
N GLU A 34 -8.74 6.18 11.01
CA GLU A 34 -9.33 4.86 10.95
C GLU A 34 -8.46 3.90 10.14
N TYR A 35 -7.95 4.36 9.01
CA TYR A 35 -7.05 3.57 8.17
C TYR A 35 -5.81 3.13 8.97
N LEU A 36 -5.17 4.06 9.66
CA LEU A 36 -3.97 3.75 10.42
C LEU A 36 -4.23 2.80 11.59
N GLU A 37 -5.45 2.78 12.12
CA GLU A 37 -5.80 1.87 13.19
C GLU A 37 -6.05 0.45 12.70
N ILE A 38 -6.51 0.32 11.46
CA ILE A 38 -6.89 -0.98 10.89
C ILE A 38 -5.69 -1.72 10.33
N ILE A 39 -4.76 -1.01 9.69
CA ILE A 39 -3.62 -1.66 9.06
C ILE A 39 -2.65 -2.16 10.11
N PRO A 40 -1.94 -3.27 9.83
CA PRO A 40 -1.03 -3.83 10.83
C PRO A 40 0.17 -2.93 11.11
N ASN A 41 0.78 -3.13 12.26
CA ASN A 41 1.97 -2.41 12.65
C ASN A 41 3.18 -3.29 12.39
N PRO A 42 4.08 -2.88 11.50
CA PRO A 42 5.28 -3.68 11.26
C PRO A 42 6.18 -3.68 12.50
N VAL A 43 6.93 -4.75 12.66
CA VAL A 43 7.77 -4.91 13.84
C VAL A 43 9.23 -5.00 13.43
N GLY A 44 10.12 -4.58 14.35
CA GLY A 44 11.54 -4.69 14.13
C GLY A 44 12.00 -3.80 12.98
N TYR A 45 12.76 -4.38 12.07
CA TYR A 45 13.31 -3.64 10.94
C TYR A 45 12.45 -3.73 9.68
N ARG A 46 11.17 -4.00 9.86
CA ARG A 46 10.24 -4.09 8.72
C ARG A 46 9.43 -2.81 8.59
N MET A 47 8.91 -2.60 7.40
CA MET A 47 8.06 -1.44 7.13
C MET A 47 6.85 -1.84 6.33
N LEU A 48 5.76 -1.11 6.51
CA LEU A 48 4.51 -1.32 5.79
C LEU A 48 4.43 -0.34 4.65
N VAL A 49 4.26 -0.87 3.45
CA VAL A 49 4.21 -0.07 2.23
C VAL A 49 2.88 -0.29 1.54
N ARG A 50 2.29 0.80 1.07
CA ARG A 50 1.09 0.77 0.25
C ARG A 50 1.51 0.87 -1.21
N PRO A 51 1.39 -0.19 -2.01
CA PRO A 51 1.74 -0.11 -3.43
C PRO A 51 0.92 0.97 -4.13
N TRP A 52 1.58 1.74 -4.98
CA TRP A 52 0.92 2.78 -5.73
C TRP A 52 0.16 2.15 -6.89
N SER A 53 -1.13 2.44 -6.98
CA SER A 53 -1.99 1.82 -7.99
C SER A 53 -2.09 2.66 -9.27
N GLY A 54 -1.43 3.80 -9.29
CA GLY A 54 -1.55 4.69 -10.43
C GLY A 54 -2.84 5.48 -10.36
N GLN A 55 -3.23 6.01 -11.49
CA GLN A 55 -4.47 6.76 -11.59
C GLN A 55 -5.61 5.80 -11.89
N ALA A 56 -6.76 6.09 -11.34
CA ALA A 56 -7.94 5.28 -11.58
C ALA A 56 -8.49 5.44 -12.99
N LYS A 57 -7.97 6.42 -13.73
CA LYS A 57 -8.41 6.70 -15.11
C LYS A 57 -7.25 6.61 -16.06
N THR A 58 -7.52 6.14 -17.27
CA THR A 58 -6.54 6.18 -18.35
C THR A 58 -6.41 7.62 -18.85
N LYS A 59 -5.44 7.86 -19.73
CA LYS A 59 -5.26 9.17 -20.35
C LYS A 59 -6.48 9.62 -21.13
N GLY A 60 -7.25 8.67 -21.66
CA GLY A 60 -8.49 8.98 -22.36
C GLY A 60 -9.68 9.20 -21.46
N GLY A 61 -9.51 9.16 -20.16
CA GLY A 61 -10.60 9.40 -19.24
C GLY A 61 -11.42 8.16 -18.89
N LEU A 62 -11.05 7.00 -19.37
CA LEU A 62 -11.74 5.76 -19.05
C LEU A 62 -11.34 5.26 -17.66
N LEU A 63 -12.32 4.87 -16.88
CA LEU A 63 -12.04 4.28 -15.58
C LEU A 63 -11.47 2.88 -15.73
N LEU A 64 -10.45 2.59 -14.95
CA LEU A 64 -9.90 1.24 -14.89
C LEU A 64 -10.79 0.38 -14.01
N SER A 65 -10.95 -0.90 -14.37
CA SER A 65 -11.69 -1.83 -13.55
C SER A 65 -10.93 -2.11 -12.25
N ASP A 66 -11.63 -2.54 -11.23
CA ASP A 66 -10.99 -2.90 -9.96
C ASP A 66 -9.98 -4.01 -10.15
N GLU A 67 -10.34 -5.00 -10.96
CA GLU A 67 -9.43 -6.10 -11.25
C GLU A 67 -8.13 -5.62 -11.89
N THR A 68 -8.21 -4.66 -12.80
CA THR A 68 -7.03 -4.10 -13.43
C THR A 68 -6.20 -3.32 -12.43
N GLN A 69 -6.84 -2.54 -11.56
CA GLN A 69 -6.14 -1.81 -10.51
C GLN A 69 -5.45 -2.75 -9.54
N ASP A 70 -6.10 -3.85 -9.17
CA ASP A 70 -5.49 -4.85 -8.30
C ASP A 70 -4.26 -5.47 -8.94
N LYS A 71 -4.34 -5.80 -10.22
CA LYS A 71 -3.19 -6.36 -10.94
C LYS A 71 -2.04 -5.36 -10.98
N ILE A 72 -2.34 -4.09 -11.18
CA ILE A 72 -1.33 -3.04 -11.18
C ILE A 72 -0.66 -3.00 -9.81
N GLN A 73 -1.43 -3.02 -8.74
CA GLN A 73 -0.86 -3.00 -7.39
C GLN A 73 0.01 -4.22 -7.11
N MET A 74 -0.40 -5.38 -7.60
CA MET A 74 0.37 -6.60 -7.41
C MET A 74 1.73 -6.58 -8.11
N THR A 75 1.83 -5.87 -9.22
CA THR A 75 3.06 -5.85 -10.01
C THR A 75 3.85 -4.55 -9.88
N THR A 76 3.30 -3.56 -9.19
CA THR A 76 3.97 -2.27 -9.09
C THR A 76 5.23 -2.38 -8.22
N VAL A 77 6.18 -1.52 -8.52
CA VAL A 77 7.45 -1.47 -7.81
C VAL A 77 7.61 -0.18 -7.01
N VAL A 78 6.54 0.62 -6.95
CA VAL A 78 6.56 1.90 -6.24
C VAL A 78 5.46 1.87 -5.18
N GLY A 79 5.76 2.38 -4.01
CA GLY A 79 4.76 2.45 -2.96
C GLY A 79 5.04 3.53 -1.95
N LEU A 80 4.04 3.84 -1.16
CA LEU A 80 4.12 4.81 -0.10
C LEU A 80 4.46 4.11 1.22
N VAL A 81 5.49 4.59 1.90
CA VAL A 81 5.83 4.06 3.23
C VAL A 81 4.80 4.59 4.22
N VAL A 82 4.00 3.70 4.79
CA VAL A 82 2.93 4.09 5.69
C VAL A 82 3.36 4.01 7.15
N LYS A 83 4.03 2.93 7.52
CA LYS A 83 4.52 2.73 8.88
C LYS A 83 5.87 2.05 8.84
N MET A 84 6.70 2.34 9.84
CA MET A 84 8.01 1.70 9.97
C MET A 84 8.15 1.11 11.36
N GLY A 85 8.79 -0.05 11.46
CA GLY A 85 9.14 -0.63 12.74
C GLY A 85 10.22 0.19 13.42
N ASP A 86 10.36 0.01 14.71
CA ASP A 86 11.27 0.81 15.52
C ASP A 86 12.75 0.51 15.27
N LEU A 87 13.07 -0.61 14.65
CA LEU A 87 14.45 -0.96 14.35
C LEU A 87 14.85 -0.64 12.91
N CYS A 88 13.96 -0.04 12.11
CA CYS A 88 14.29 0.33 10.75
C CYS A 88 15.46 1.31 10.72
N TYR A 89 16.52 0.93 9.97
CA TYR A 89 17.70 1.76 9.76
C TYR A 89 18.49 2.08 11.04
N GLU A 90 18.29 1.28 12.09
CA GLU A 90 19.03 1.48 13.34
C GLU A 90 20.41 0.82 13.35
N ASP A 91 20.66 -0.11 12.45
CA ASP A 91 21.95 -0.79 12.37
C ASP A 91 22.98 0.15 11.76
N LYS A 92 23.88 0.65 12.58
CA LYS A 92 24.87 1.64 12.15
C LYS A 92 25.92 1.08 11.20
N GLU A 93 26.15 -0.21 11.25
CA GLU A 93 27.10 -0.84 10.33
C GLU A 93 26.48 -0.96 8.94
N LYS A 94 25.20 -1.29 8.89
CA LYS A 94 24.50 -1.47 7.63
C LYS A 94 24.06 -0.13 7.04
N PHE A 95 23.68 0.81 7.90
CA PHE A 95 23.17 2.11 7.48
C PHE A 95 23.97 3.23 8.13
N PRO A 96 25.27 3.34 7.76
CA PRO A 96 26.14 4.32 8.42
C PRO A 96 25.76 5.77 8.17
N LYS A 97 25.02 6.04 7.10
CA LYS A 97 24.60 7.40 6.77
C LYS A 97 23.15 7.68 7.20
N GLY A 98 22.55 6.78 7.96
CA GLY A 98 21.19 6.97 8.46
C GLY A 98 20.12 6.36 7.58
N PRO A 99 18.87 6.71 7.83
CA PRO A 99 17.74 6.11 7.12
C PRO A 99 17.76 6.37 5.62
N TRP A 100 17.35 5.37 4.86
CA TRP A 100 17.22 5.53 3.41
C TRP A 100 15.89 6.16 3.03
N CYS A 101 14.86 6.05 3.89
CA CYS A 101 13.56 6.64 3.65
C CYS A 101 12.83 6.85 4.97
N LYS A 102 11.70 7.54 4.91
CA LYS A 102 10.86 7.83 6.08
C LYS A 102 9.41 7.56 5.75
N GLU A 103 8.58 7.52 6.79
CA GLU A 103 7.13 7.45 6.60
C GLU A 103 6.66 8.64 5.79
N GLY A 104 5.76 8.37 4.87
CA GLY A 104 5.22 9.41 3.99
C GLY A 104 5.97 9.58 2.68
N GLU A 105 7.08 8.87 2.48
CA GLU A 105 7.84 8.97 1.24
C GLU A 105 7.50 7.82 0.31
N PHE A 106 7.63 8.07 -0.99
CA PHE A 106 7.47 7.01 -1.99
C PHE A 106 8.81 6.34 -2.23
N VAL A 107 8.77 5.03 -2.30
CA VAL A 107 9.99 4.21 -2.46
C VAL A 107 9.81 3.24 -3.62
N VAL A 108 10.95 2.80 -4.14
CA VAL A 108 11.01 1.79 -5.18
C VAL A 108 11.58 0.51 -4.58
N TYR A 109 10.99 -0.62 -4.94
CA TYR A 109 11.41 -1.92 -4.43
C TYR A 109 11.26 -2.97 -5.53
N CYS A 110 11.80 -4.16 -5.30
CA CYS A 110 11.66 -5.24 -6.28
C CYS A 110 10.23 -5.72 -6.33
N ARG A 111 9.78 -6.09 -7.54
CA ARG A 111 8.39 -6.50 -7.78
C ARG A 111 7.89 -7.58 -6.82
N TYR A 112 8.74 -8.53 -6.51
CA TYR A 112 8.36 -9.65 -5.66
C TYR A 112 8.90 -9.56 -4.25
N ALA A 113 9.38 -8.40 -3.86
CA ALA A 113 9.90 -8.21 -2.51
C ALA A 113 8.78 -8.21 -1.47
N GLY A 114 9.09 -8.73 -0.30
CA GLY A 114 8.21 -8.64 0.85
C GLY A 114 7.01 -9.55 0.82
N SER A 115 6.21 -9.43 1.84
CA SER A 115 4.96 -10.19 1.99
C SER A 115 3.79 -9.33 1.60
N ARG A 116 2.94 -9.84 0.73
CA ARG A 116 1.75 -9.13 0.26
C ARG A 116 0.52 -9.60 1.02
N PHE A 117 -0.38 -8.69 1.30
CA PHE A 117 -1.66 -9.02 1.89
C PHE A 117 -2.66 -7.93 1.54
N GLN A 118 -3.93 -8.23 1.73
CA GLN A 118 -4.99 -7.26 1.43
C GLN A 118 -5.76 -6.91 2.69
N THR A 119 -6.14 -5.65 2.77
CA THR A 119 -7.06 -5.16 3.78
C THR A 119 -8.27 -4.59 3.04
N LYS A 120 -9.24 -4.09 3.79
CA LYS A 120 -10.38 -3.42 3.14
C LYS A 120 -9.98 -2.17 2.37
N TYR A 121 -8.75 -1.70 2.55
CA TYR A 121 -8.23 -0.56 1.80
C TYR A 121 -7.33 -0.98 0.64
N GLY A 122 -7.30 -2.26 0.31
CA GLY A 122 -6.55 -2.77 -0.81
C GLY A 122 -5.26 -3.45 -0.41
N GLU A 123 -4.37 -3.61 -1.37
CA GLU A 123 -3.14 -4.35 -1.16
C GLU A 123 -2.11 -3.55 -0.40
N HIS A 124 -1.38 -4.27 0.44
CA HIS A 124 -0.25 -3.73 1.19
C HIS A 124 0.90 -4.73 1.13
N ARG A 125 2.10 -4.25 1.40
CA ARG A 125 3.29 -5.10 1.49
C ARG A 125 4.06 -4.77 2.76
N ILE A 126 4.70 -5.80 3.31
CA ILE A 126 5.66 -5.59 4.40
C ILE A 126 7.03 -5.94 3.86
N LEU A 127 7.93 -4.97 3.91
CA LEU A 127 9.28 -5.08 3.39
C LEU A 127 10.28 -4.96 4.53
N ASN A 128 11.46 -5.52 4.35
CA ASN A 128 12.58 -5.23 5.23
C ASN A 128 13.17 -3.87 4.85
N ASP A 129 13.83 -3.23 5.80
CA ASP A 129 14.40 -1.90 5.56
C ASP A 129 15.45 -1.89 4.45
N ASP A 130 16.15 -3.00 4.24
CA ASP A 130 17.17 -3.09 3.20
C ASP A 130 16.60 -3.53 1.84
N GLU A 131 15.31 -3.73 1.73
CA GLU A 131 14.69 -4.08 0.46
C GLU A 131 14.30 -2.85 -0.37
N ILE A 132 14.48 -1.67 0.18
CA ILE A 132 14.23 -0.43 -0.55
C ILE A 132 15.40 -0.16 -1.50
N ILE A 133 15.08 0.05 -2.76
CA ILE A 133 16.09 0.26 -3.81
C ILE A 133 16.32 1.75 -4.03
N ALA A 134 15.28 2.55 -3.99
CA ALA A 134 15.36 3.98 -4.30
C ALA A 134 14.19 4.71 -3.67
N THR A 135 14.28 6.04 -3.64
CA THR A 135 13.16 6.90 -3.28
C THR A 135 12.79 7.73 -4.50
N ILE A 136 11.55 8.17 -4.55
CA ILE A 136 11.08 8.99 -5.67
C ILE A 136 10.05 9.99 -5.15
N ASP A 137 10.09 11.20 -5.67
CA ASP A 137 9.18 12.25 -5.22
C ASP A 137 7.78 12.07 -5.78
N LYS A 138 7.70 11.73 -7.06
CA LYS A 138 6.43 11.57 -7.75
C LYS A 138 6.31 10.16 -8.32
N PRO A 139 5.44 9.34 -7.76
CA PRO A 139 5.34 7.95 -8.24
C PRO A 139 4.88 7.85 -9.70
N GLU A 140 4.16 8.84 -10.19
CA GLU A 140 3.71 8.83 -11.57
C GLU A 140 4.85 9.00 -12.57
N ASP A 141 6.04 9.39 -12.12
CA ASP A 141 7.20 9.49 -13.00
C ASP A 141 7.77 8.11 -13.35
N ILE A 142 7.37 7.08 -12.61
CA ILE A 142 7.74 5.71 -12.94
C ILE A 142 6.67 5.16 -13.87
N LEU A 143 7.04 4.87 -15.09
CA LEU A 143 6.14 4.22 -16.04
C LEU A 143 6.18 2.74 -15.77
N HIS A 144 5.03 2.11 -15.87
CA HIS A 144 4.95 0.68 -15.61
C HIS A 144 5.69 -0.11 -16.67
N LEU A 145 6.56 -0.98 -16.19
CA LEU A 145 7.24 -1.93 -17.04
C LEU A 145 6.72 -3.30 -16.65
N TYR A 146 6.44 -4.08 -17.61
CA TYR A 146 5.84 -5.39 -17.42
C TYR A 146 6.85 -6.49 -17.41
#